data_8a068a701cd86b8e44ecbf960f7b2483
#
_entry.id   8a068a701cd86b8e44ecbf960f7b2483
#
_cell.length_a   1.000
_cell.length_b   1.000
_cell.length_c   1.000
_cell.angle_alpha   90.00
_cell.angle_beta   90.00
_cell.angle_gamma   90.00
#
_symmetry.space_group_name_H-M   'P 1'
#
loop_
_entity.id
_entity.type
_entity.pdbx_description
1 polymer ?
#
loop_
_entity_poly.entity_id
_entity_poly.type
_entity_poly.pdbx_seq_one_letter_code
_entity_poly.pdbx_strand_id
1 'polypeptide(L)'
;MTLFERIIAREIPAEIVYENDQTLAFRDITPQAPIHILIVPKKVIPRVGEATPDDESQLGALLLTAGEVARKLGIASTDQGFRLVINHGKDAGETVPHLHVHLLAGRPLEWPPG
;
A
#
# COMPACT_ATOMS: atom_id res chain seq x y z
N MET A 1 -13.13 9.68 -10.50
CA MET A 1 -12.10 8.62 -10.28
C MET A 1 -11.00 9.15 -9.40
N THR A 2 -10.53 8.32 -8.47
CA THR A 2 -9.37 8.67 -7.66
C THR A 2 -8.08 8.56 -8.49
N LEU A 3 -7.01 9.15 -7.98
CA LEU A 3 -5.68 9.01 -8.58
C LEU A 3 -5.30 7.54 -8.77
N PHE A 4 -5.58 6.70 -7.75
CA PHE A 4 -5.20 5.28 -7.81
C PHE A 4 -6.06 4.49 -8.80
N GLU A 5 -7.33 4.86 -8.98
CA GLU A 5 -8.15 4.25 -10.04
C GLU A 5 -7.55 4.55 -11.42
N ARG A 6 -7.02 5.76 -11.62
CA ARG A 6 -6.38 6.13 -12.88
C ARG A 6 -5.09 5.35 -13.12
N ILE A 7 -4.35 5.08 -12.06
CA ILE A 7 -3.14 4.27 -12.15
C ILE A 7 -3.51 2.81 -12.48
N ILE A 8 -4.54 2.28 -11.82
CA ILE A 8 -5.04 0.91 -12.10
C ILE A 8 -5.47 0.79 -13.56
N ALA A 9 -6.13 1.82 -14.09
CA ALA A 9 -6.61 1.85 -15.47
C ALA A 9 -5.51 2.17 -16.49
N ARG A 10 -4.27 2.41 -16.05
CA ARG A 10 -3.13 2.80 -16.89
C ARG A 10 -3.30 4.15 -17.59
N GLU A 11 -4.13 5.02 -17.04
CA GLU A 11 -4.30 6.40 -17.53
C GLU A 11 -3.18 7.31 -17.04
N ILE A 12 -2.60 6.99 -15.87
CA ILE A 12 -1.47 7.71 -15.29
C ILE A 12 -0.34 6.70 -15.08
N PRO A 13 0.88 7.00 -15.51
CA PRO A 13 2.00 6.08 -15.35
C PRO A 13 2.42 5.93 -13.89
N ALA A 14 2.89 4.72 -13.54
CA ALA A 14 3.47 4.42 -12.25
C ALA A 14 4.47 3.28 -12.43
N GLU A 15 5.46 3.21 -11.55
CA GLU A 15 6.42 2.10 -11.55
C GLU A 15 5.80 0.93 -10.77
N ILE A 16 5.18 0.02 -11.50
CA ILE A 16 4.50 -1.14 -10.91
C ILE A 16 5.52 -2.20 -10.52
N VAL A 17 5.45 -2.67 -9.29
CA VAL A 17 6.35 -3.70 -8.77
C VAL A 17 5.67 -5.05 -8.62
N TYR A 18 4.34 -5.08 -8.49
CA TYR A 18 3.58 -6.33 -8.36
C TYR A 18 2.12 -6.09 -8.70
N GLU A 19 1.47 -7.11 -9.24
CA GLU A 19 0.04 -7.03 -9.56
C GLU A 19 -0.57 -8.43 -9.57
N ASN A 20 -1.80 -8.54 -9.08
CA ASN A 20 -2.63 -9.74 -9.25
C ASN A 20 -4.07 -9.30 -9.51
N ASP A 21 -5.02 -10.24 -9.49
CA ASP A 21 -6.42 -9.93 -9.82
C ASP A 21 -7.06 -8.91 -8.87
N GLN A 22 -6.60 -8.85 -7.62
CA GLN A 22 -7.22 -8.02 -6.58
C GLN A 22 -6.42 -6.79 -6.21
N THR A 23 -5.11 -6.78 -6.44
CA THR A 23 -4.23 -5.71 -5.93
C THR A 23 -3.24 -5.24 -6.98
N LEU A 24 -2.78 -4.00 -6.76
CA LEU A 24 -1.69 -3.40 -7.52
C LEU A 24 -0.72 -2.77 -6.53
N ALA A 25 0.57 -2.98 -6.74
CA ALA A 25 1.63 -2.37 -5.93
C ALA A 25 2.57 -1.58 -6.82
N PHE A 26 2.86 -0.33 -6.43
CA PHE A 26 3.70 0.57 -7.23
C PHE A 26 4.50 1.49 -6.31
N ARG A 27 5.60 2.05 -6.82
CA ARG A 27 6.46 2.94 -6.05
C ARG A 27 5.81 4.30 -5.84
N ASP A 28 5.93 4.83 -4.61
CA ASP A 28 5.52 6.19 -4.31
C ASP A 28 6.51 7.15 -5.00
N ILE A 29 6.00 8.17 -5.68
CA ILE A 29 6.83 9.16 -6.39
C ILE A 29 7.49 10.16 -5.42
N THR A 30 7.04 10.20 -4.17
CA THR A 30 7.61 11.05 -3.13
C THR A 30 7.99 10.15 -1.94
N PRO A 31 9.03 9.31 -2.09
CA PRO A 31 9.33 8.28 -1.10
C PRO A 31 9.75 8.88 0.24
N GLN A 32 9.21 8.32 1.32
CA GLN A 32 9.52 8.70 2.70
C GLN A 32 10.51 7.72 3.35
N ALA A 33 10.96 6.74 2.59
CA ALA A 33 11.99 5.77 2.98
C ALA A 33 12.67 5.28 1.70
N PRO A 34 13.87 4.66 1.77
CA PRO A 34 14.54 4.14 0.58
C PRO A 34 13.67 3.19 -0.23
N ILE A 35 12.79 2.44 0.43
CA ILE A 35 11.76 1.63 -0.23
C ILE A 35 10.41 2.13 0.29
N HIS A 36 9.58 2.64 -0.61
CA HIS A 36 8.25 3.13 -0.28
C HIS A 36 7.30 2.69 -1.39
N ILE A 37 6.52 1.67 -1.08
CA ILE A 37 5.57 1.05 -2.01
C ILE A 37 4.15 1.34 -1.53
N LEU A 38 3.27 1.63 -2.47
CA LEU A 38 1.83 1.75 -2.21
C LEU A 38 1.16 0.48 -2.72
N ILE A 39 0.31 -0.12 -1.90
CA ILE A 39 -0.46 -1.30 -2.27
C ILE A 39 -1.93 -0.94 -2.20
N VAL A 40 -2.63 -1.10 -3.30
CA VAL A 40 -4.04 -0.71 -3.41
C VAL A 40 -4.90 -1.89 -3.85
N PRO A 41 -6.15 -1.98 -3.35
CA PRO A 41 -7.11 -2.92 -3.91
C PRO A 41 -7.63 -2.36 -5.23
N LYS A 42 -7.91 -3.23 -6.20
CA LYS A 42 -8.52 -2.81 -7.46
C LYS A 42 -9.98 -2.40 -7.26
N LYS A 43 -10.66 -3.00 -6.28
CA LYS A 43 -11.97 -2.53 -5.85
C LYS A 43 -11.81 -1.23 -5.08
N VAL A 44 -12.64 -0.23 -5.38
CA VAL A 44 -12.58 1.06 -4.67
C VAL A 44 -13.21 0.91 -3.29
N ILE A 45 -12.38 1.04 -2.26
CA ILE A 45 -12.80 1.14 -0.87
C ILE A 45 -12.20 2.46 -0.40
N PRO A 46 -13.02 3.45 0.00
CA PRO A 46 -12.48 4.79 0.29
C PRO A 46 -11.43 4.81 1.40
N ARG A 47 -11.69 4.10 2.49
CA ARG A 47 -10.75 4.02 3.63
C ARG A 47 -11.04 2.79 4.47
N VAL A 48 -10.08 2.37 5.29
CA VAL A 48 -10.15 1.08 5.98
C VAL A 48 -11.35 0.96 6.92
N GLY A 49 -11.68 2.04 7.62
CA GLY A 49 -12.81 2.01 8.56
C GLY A 49 -14.18 1.97 7.91
N GLU A 50 -14.26 2.21 6.59
CA GLU A 50 -15.51 2.11 5.83
C GLU A 50 -15.62 0.78 5.10
N ALA A 51 -14.65 -0.10 5.24
CA ALA A 51 -14.74 -1.45 4.68
C ALA A 51 -15.80 -2.24 5.43
N THR A 52 -16.43 -3.17 4.73
CA THR A 52 -17.47 -4.05 5.28
C THR A 52 -17.01 -5.50 5.21
N PRO A 53 -17.74 -6.45 5.85
CA PRO A 53 -17.39 -7.87 5.71
C PRO A 53 -17.31 -8.36 4.27
N ASP A 54 -18.01 -7.72 3.34
CA ASP A 54 -17.92 -8.06 1.91
C ASP A 54 -16.54 -7.73 1.32
N ASP A 55 -15.76 -6.90 2.00
CA ASP A 55 -14.42 -6.49 1.56
C ASP A 55 -13.31 -7.35 2.18
N GLU A 56 -13.65 -8.37 2.96
CA GLU A 56 -12.67 -9.18 3.70
C GLU A 56 -11.60 -9.76 2.78
N SER A 57 -11.99 -10.25 1.62
CA SER A 57 -11.07 -10.82 0.64
C SER A 57 -10.03 -9.78 0.17
N GLN A 58 -10.49 -8.57 -0.12
CA GLN A 58 -9.62 -7.48 -0.56
C GLN A 58 -8.67 -7.03 0.55
N LEU A 59 -9.16 -6.95 1.78
CA LEU A 59 -8.33 -6.56 2.92
C LEU A 59 -7.23 -7.60 3.19
N GLY A 60 -7.58 -8.88 3.16
CA GLY A 60 -6.59 -9.96 3.28
C GLY A 60 -5.59 -9.94 2.14
N ALA A 61 -6.06 -9.69 0.92
CA ALA A 61 -5.20 -9.62 -0.26
C ALA A 61 -4.17 -8.51 -0.14
N LEU A 62 -4.51 -7.37 0.46
CA LEU A 62 -3.54 -6.27 0.67
C LEU A 62 -2.37 -6.72 1.53
N LEU A 63 -2.63 -7.41 2.63
CA LEU A 63 -1.58 -7.88 3.54
C LEU A 63 -0.75 -9.00 2.93
N LEU A 64 -1.39 -9.94 2.22
CA LEU A 64 -0.68 -11.00 1.52
C LEU A 64 0.20 -10.43 0.41
N THR A 65 -0.30 -9.44 -0.32
CA THR A 65 0.47 -8.75 -1.36
C THR A 65 1.69 -8.04 -0.76
N ALA A 66 1.53 -7.43 0.42
CA ALA A 66 2.66 -6.81 1.11
C ALA A 66 3.79 -7.82 1.35
N GLY A 67 3.46 -9.04 1.79
CA GLY A 67 4.44 -10.10 1.95
C GLY A 67 5.10 -10.51 0.65
N GLU A 68 4.33 -10.61 -0.44
CA GLU A 68 4.87 -10.95 -1.76
C GLU A 68 5.84 -9.88 -2.26
N VAL A 69 5.46 -8.60 -2.12
CA VAL A 69 6.31 -7.47 -2.50
C VAL A 69 7.60 -7.49 -1.69
N ALA A 70 7.50 -7.72 -0.38
CA ALA A 70 8.67 -7.77 0.50
C ALA A 70 9.64 -8.88 0.08
N ARG A 71 9.12 -10.07 -0.26
CA ARG A 71 9.96 -11.16 -0.76
C ARG A 71 10.62 -10.82 -2.08
N LYS A 72 9.86 -10.24 -3.00
CA LYS A 72 10.38 -9.83 -4.31
C LYS A 72 11.50 -8.81 -4.18
N LEU A 73 11.39 -7.88 -3.23
CA LEU A 73 12.39 -6.82 -3.01
C LEU A 73 13.52 -7.24 -2.06
N GLY A 74 13.48 -8.47 -1.54
CA GLY A 74 14.53 -8.98 -0.68
C GLY A 74 14.55 -8.42 0.74
N ILE A 75 13.42 -7.95 1.24
CA ILE A 75 13.32 -7.31 2.57
C ILE A 75 12.40 -8.07 3.54
N ALA A 76 12.08 -9.33 3.22
CA ALA A 76 11.13 -10.11 4.03
C ALA A 76 11.77 -10.74 5.28
N SER A 77 13.09 -10.71 5.42
CA SER A 77 13.76 -11.30 6.59
C SER A 77 13.57 -10.43 7.83
N THR A 78 13.65 -11.04 9.01
CA THR A 78 13.56 -10.30 10.28
C THR A 78 14.80 -9.45 10.56
N ASP A 79 15.91 -9.71 9.84
CA ASP A 79 17.12 -8.90 9.97
C ASP A 79 16.97 -7.52 9.33
N GLN A 80 16.07 -7.40 8.35
CA GLN A 80 15.75 -6.13 7.69
C GLN A 80 14.33 -5.71 8.05
N GLY A 81 13.35 -6.30 7.39
CA GLY A 81 11.95 -6.04 7.70
C GLY A 81 11.39 -4.77 7.06
N PHE A 82 10.14 -4.50 7.39
CA PHE A 82 9.40 -3.38 6.82
C PHE A 82 8.26 -3.00 7.75
N ARG A 83 7.68 -1.83 7.51
CA ARG A 83 6.49 -1.36 8.24
C ARG A 83 5.37 -1.14 7.25
N LEU A 84 4.15 -1.49 7.67
CA LEU A 84 2.93 -1.19 6.92
C LEU A 84 2.17 -0.09 7.64
N VAL A 85 1.70 0.90 6.88
CA VAL A 85 0.93 2.02 7.42
C VAL A 85 -0.35 2.18 6.60
N ILE A 86 -1.47 2.32 7.29
CA ILE A 86 -2.77 2.63 6.69
C ILE A 86 -3.28 3.89 7.37
N ASN A 87 -3.54 4.93 6.59
CA ASN A 87 -4.02 6.21 7.11
C ASN A 87 -5.52 6.35 6.87
N HIS A 88 -6.26 6.63 7.93
CA HIS A 88 -7.71 6.84 7.86
C HIS A 88 -8.03 8.22 8.44
N GLY A 89 -8.50 9.10 7.58
CA GLY A 89 -9.02 10.39 8.00
C GLY A 89 -7.97 11.47 8.18
N LYS A 90 -8.45 12.63 8.60
CA LYS A 90 -7.68 13.87 8.63
C LYS A 90 -6.46 13.80 9.54
N ASP A 91 -6.63 13.31 10.76
CA ASP A 91 -5.54 13.31 11.74
C ASP A 91 -4.43 12.33 11.37
N ALA A 92 -4.73 11.34 10.56
CA ALA A 92 -3.73 10.40 10.04
C ALA A 92 -3.06 10.89 8.75
N GLY A 93 -3.54 12.01 8.18
CA GLY A 93 -2.97 12.56 6.95
C GLY A 93 -3.46 11.86 5.68
N GLU A 94 -4.68 11.34 5.69
CA GLU A 94 -5.26 10.72 4.50
C GLU A 94 -5.36 11.75 3.38
N THR A 95 -4.86 11.41 2.18
CA THR A 95 -4.84 12.32 1.03
C THR A 95 -5.70 11.84 -0.15
N VAL A 96 -5.82 10.53 -0.34
CA VAL A 96 -6.57 9.94 -1.46
C VAL A 96 -7.65 9.01 -0.91
N PRO A 97 -8.94 9.24 -1.27
CA PRO A 97 -10.05 8.39 -0.80
C PRO A 97 -10.12 7.07 -1.59
N HIS A 98 -9.07 6.33 -1.56
CA HIS A 98 -8.92 4.99 -2.12
C HIS A 98 -7.93 4.28 -1.19
N LEU A 99 -8.41 3.30 -0.45
CA LEU A 99 -7.63 2.56 0.54
C LEU A 99 -6.26 2.18 -0.03
N HIS A 100 -5.22 2.45 0.72
CA HIS A 100 -3.88 2.07 0.33
C HIS A 100 -3.03 1.77 1.56
N VAL A 101 -2.11 0.83 1.38
CA VAL A 101 -1.16 0.44 2.40
C VAL A 101 0.21 0.95 1.96
N HIS A 102 0.85 1.73 2.84
CA HIS A 102 2.25 2.11 2.62
C HIS A 102 3.13 0.99 3.15
N LEU A 103 4.08 0.54 2.34
CA LEU A 103 5.15 -0.35 2.77
C LEU A 103 6.43 0.49 2.81
N LEU A 104 7.01 0.64 3.98
CA LEU A 104 8.22 1.45 4.21
C LEU A 104 9.34 0.53 4.67
N ALA A 105 10.52 0.66 4.03
CA ALA A 105 11.66 -0.18 4.34
C ALA A 105 12.99 0.47 3.89
N GLY A 106 14.09 -0.18 4.20
CA GLY A 106 15.41 0.22 3.72
C GLY A 106 16.19 1.04 4.74
N ARG A 107 15.61 1.32 5.89
CA ARG A 107 16.28 1.97 7.03
C ARG A 107 15.54 1.61 8.32
N PRO A 108 16.17 1.78 9.48
CA PRO A 108 15.45 1.68 10.76
C PRO A 108 14.32 2.72 10.80
N LEU A 109 13.15 2.28 11.25
CA LEU A 109 11.98 3.12 11.45
C LEU A 109 11.75 3.26 12.94
N GLU A 110 11.49 4.47 13.39
CA GLU A 110 11.44 4.77 14.82
C GLU A 110 10.09 4.45 15.43
N TRP A 111 10.06 4.41 16.75
CA TRP A 111 8.85 4.28 17.54
C TRP A 111 8.81 5.39 18.59
N PRO A 112 7.69 6.12 18.77
CA PRO A 112 6.39 5.92 18.09
C PRO A 112 6.44 6.27 16.60
N PRO A 113 5.49 5.73 15.81
CA PRO A 113 5.53 5.84 14.34
C PRO A 113 5.12 7.21 13.79
N GLY A 114 4.76 8.13 14.61
CA GLY A 114 4.35 9.44 14.16
C GLY A 114 4.51 10.52 15.20
#